data_52ecf7d33217c4aa65d49723f54b636e
#
_entry.id   52ecf7d33217c4aa65d49723f54b636e
#
_cell.length_a   1.000
_cell.length_b   1.000
_cell.length_c   1.000
_cell.angle_alpha   90.00
_cell.angle_beta   90.00
_cell.angle_gamma   90.00
#
_symmetry.space_group_name_H-M   'P 1'
#
loop_
_entity.id
_entity.type
_entity.pdbx_description
1 polymer ?
#
loop_
_entity_poly.entity_id
_entity_poly.type
_entity_poly.pdbx_seq_one_letter_code
_entity_poly.pdbx_strand_id
1 'polypeptide(L)'
;MSLKFMALAAMGLLLVAIRPAAAFDCSENGMQAEMNAYQAAQPQPGNMCDSAKLQIVLMKKQIEILDRCPGSDPTGDNSWQAKESIKASQNTLDTMCSNN
;
A
#
# COMPACT_ATOMS: atom_id res chain seq x y z
N MET A 1 -17.74 -5.33 33.92
CA MET A 1 -17.31 -6.43 33.05
C MET A 1 -16.97 -5.96 31.65
N SER A 2 -17.92 -5.32 30.98
CA SER A 2 -17.71 -4.86 29.61
C SER A 2 -16.59 -3.82 29.49
N LEU A 3 -16.40 -2.99 30.50
CA LEU A 3 -15.33 -1.99 30.48
C LEU A 3 -13.94 -2.62 30.43
N LYS A 4 -13.77 -3.75 31.11
CA LYS A 4 -12.49 -4.44 31.12
C LYS A 4 -12.19 -5.05 29.75
N PHE A 5 -13.21 -5.58 29.09
CA PHE A 5 -13.06 -6.11 27.75
C PHE A 5 -12.69 -5.02 26.77
N MET A 6 -13.34 -3.87 26.88
CA MET A 6 -13.03 -2.77 25.98
C MET A 6 -11.62 -2.27 26.17
N ALA A 7 -11.16 -2.21 27.42
CA ALA A 7 -9.78 -1.80 27.70
C ALA A 7 -8.77 -2.77 27.08
N LEU A 8 -9.05 -4.06 27.18
CA LEU A 8 -8.18 -5.06 26.59
C LEU A 8 -8.16 -4.97 25.07
N ALA A 9 -9.31 -4.73 24.48
CA ALA A 9 -9.40 -4.56 23.02
C ALA A 9 -8.61 -3.34 22.59
N ALA A 10 -8.70 -2.24 23.35
CA ALA A 10 -7.95 -1.05 23.02
C ALA A 10 -6.44 -1.28 23.11
N MET A 11 -6.00 -2.02 24.11
CA MET A 11 -4.58 -2.37 24.22
C MET A 11 -4.12 -3.25 23.10
N GLY A 12 -4.95 -4.19 22.68
CA GLY A 12 -4.65 -5.03 21.54
C GLY A 12 -4.50 -4.22 20.27
N LEU A 13 -5.38 -3.25 20.06
CA LEU A 13 -5.30 -2.37 18.90
C LEU A 13 -4.03 -1.53 18.93
N LEU A 14 -3.65 -1.03 20.09
CA LEU A 14 -2.42 -0.26 20.21
C LEU A 14 -1.20 -1.11 19.87
N LEU A 15 -1.17 -2.35 20.31
CA LEU A 15 -0.08 -3.25 20.00
C LEU A 15 0.02 -3.48 18.50
N VAL A 16 -1.11 -3.65 17.83
CA VAL A 16 -1.13 -3.80 16.38
C VAL A 16 -0.65 -2.52 15.71
N ALA A 17 -1.08 -1.36 16.22
CA ALA A 17 -0.72 -0.07 15.63
C ALA A 17 0.77 0.22 15.70
N ILE A 18 1.46 -0.24 16.74
CA ILE A 18 2.90 0.00 16.88
C ILE A 18 3.75 -1.08 16.22
N ARG A 19 3.10 -2.08 15.63
CA ARG A 19 3.85 -3.12 14.93
C ARG A 19 4.51 -2.51 13.70
N PRO A 20 5.81 -2.69 13.54
CA PRO A 20 6.50 -2.09 12.39
C PRO A 20 6.05 -2.72 11.07
N ALA A 21 6.10 -1.93 10.02
CA ALA A 21 5.74 -2.40 8.68
C ALA A 21 6.63 -3.55 8.24
N ALA A 22 7.85 -3.66 8.79
CA ALA A 22 8.77 -4.73 8.48
C ALA A 22 8.33 -6.10 9.03
N ALA A 23 7.22 -6.15 9.78
CA ALA A 23 6.73 -7.39 10.37
C ALA A 23 6.08 -8.32 9.34
N PHE A 24 5.82 -7.86 8.13
CA PHE A 24 5.24 -8.74 7.15
C PHE A 24 6.28 -9.72 6.60
N ASP A 25 5.78 -10.86 6.16
CA ASP A 25 6.56 -11.97 5.66
C ASP A 25 6.84 -11.76 4.17
N CYS A 26 8.04 -12.11 3.72
CA CYS A 26 8.42 -11.98 2.31
C CYS A 26 7.96 -13.17 1.45
N SER A 27 7.15 -14.06 1.98
CA SER A 27 6.49 -15.05 1.14
C SER A 27 5.50 -14.35 0.21
N GLU A 28 5.11 -15.03 -0.84
CA GLU A 28 4.13 -14.48 -1.77
C GLU A 28 2.83 -14.09 -1.05
N ASN A 29 2.36 -14.98 -0.17
CA ASN A 29 1.15 -14.71 0.62
C ASN A 29 1.34 -13.53 1.56
N GLY A 30 2.50 -13.41 2.19
CA GLY A 30 2.77 -12.32 3.11
C GLY A 30 2.82 -10.97 2.42
N MET A 31 3.49 -10.91 1.27
CA MET A 31 3.55 -9.68 0.46
C MET A 31 2.17 -9.30 -0.06
N GLN A 32 1.39 -10.28 -0.53
CA GLN A 32 0.04 -10.03 -1.01
C GLN A 32 -0.87 -9.54 0.11
N ALA A 33 -0.77 -10.12 1.29
CA ALA A 33 -1.55 -9.70 2.44
C ALA A 33 -1.21 -8.26 2.84
N GLU A 34 0.06 -7.89 2.81
CA GLU A 34 0.49 -6.53 3.11
C GLU A 34 -0.08 -5.54 2.10
N MET A 35 -0.03 -5.89 0.82
CA MET A 35 -0.56 -5.05 -0.25
C MET A 35 -2.08 -4.89 -0.11
N ASN A 36 -2.79 -5.98 0.16
CA ASN A 36 -4.25 -5.96 0.33
C ASN A 36 -4.66 -5.11 1.52
N ALA A 37 -3.94 -5.22 2.64
CA ALA A 37 -4.23 -4.42 3.83
C ALA A 37 -4.00 -2.93 3.56
N TYR A 38 -2.93 -2.61 2.85
CA TYR A 38 -2.63 -1.23 2.50
C TYR A 38 -3.72 -0.64 1.60
N GLN A 39 -4.13 -1.41 0.59
CA GLN A 39 -5.18 -0.98 -0.34
C GLN A 39 -6.51 -0.76 0.39
N ALA A 40 -6.85 -1.67 1.29
CA ALA A 40 -8.10 -1.56 2.06
C ALA A 40 -8.13 -0.32 2.96
N ALA A 41 -6.96 0.17 3.37
CA ALA A 41 -6.86 1.36 4.21
C ALA A 41 -6.94 2.67 3.42
N GLN A 42 -6.89 2.60 2.08
CA GLN A 42 -6.95 3.80 1.25
C GLN A 42 -8.40 4.22 1.00
N PRO A 43 -8.67 5.53 0.87
CA PRO A 43 -10.02 5.96 0.54
C PRO A 43 -10.43 5.52 -0.85
N GLN A 44 -11.73 5.29 -1.03
CA GLN A 44 -12.27 4.92 -2.34
C GLN A 44 -12.17 6.10 -3.29
N PRO A 45 -11.71 5.87 -4.53
CA PRO A 45 -11.64 6.96 -5.49
C PRO A 45 -13.04 7.38 -5.95
N GLY A 46 -13.27 8.68 -5.99
CA GLY A 46 -14.55 9.23 -6.42
C GLY A 46 -14.58 9.63 -7.89
N ASN A 47 -13.42 9.70 -8.53
CA ASN A 47 -13.31 10.09 -9.93
C ASN A 47 -11.99 9.59 -10.51
N MET A 48 -11.74 9.89 -11.79
CA MET A 48 -10.55 9.44 -12.48
C MET A 48 -9.27 10.02 -11.89
N CYS A 49 -9.30 11.27 -11.46
CA CYS A 49 -8.12 11.90 -10.87
C CYS A 49 -7.76 11.25 -9.53
N ASP A 50 -8.75 10.97 -8.71
CA ASP A 50 -8.53 10.24 -7.45
C ASP A 50 -8.03 8.82 -7.70
N SER A 51 -8.53 8.20 -8.75
CA SER A 51 -8.11 6.86 -9.15
C SER A 51 -6.64 6.85 -9.57
N ALA A 52 -6.21 7.85 -10.32
CA ALA A 52 -4.82 7.98 -10.72
C ALA A 52 -3.91 8.21 -9.51
N LYS A 53 -4.34 9.03 -8.55
CA LYS A 53 -3.60 9.24 -7.31
C LYS A 53 -3.47 7.96 -6.50
N LEU A 54 -4.55 7.20 -6.42
CA LEU A 54 -4.55 5.91 -5.71
C LEU A 54 -3.59 4.94 -6.37
N GLN A 55 -3.59 4.88 -7.70
CA GLN A 55 -2.69 4.01 -8.43
C GLN A 55 -1.23 4.32 -8.12
N ILE A 56 -0.88 5.60 -8.05
CA ILE A 56 0.48 6.01 -7.70
C ILE A 56 0.84 5.53 -6.29
N VAL A 57 -0.07 5.73 -5.34
CA VAL A 57 0.16 5.34 -3.94
C VAL A 57 0.34 3.82 -3.84
N LEU A 58 -0.49 3.05 -4.53
CA LEU A 58 -0.40 1.60 -4.50
C LEU A 58 0.89 1.08 -5.16
N MET A 59 1.30 1.70 -6.26
CA MET A 59 2.53 1.29 -6.94
C MET A 59 3.76 1.64 -6.12
N LYS A 60 3.75 2.77 -5.42
CA LYS A 60 4.84 3.12 -4.49
C LYS A 60 4.93 2.10 -3.36
N LYS A 61 3.79 1.66 -2.85
CA LYS A 61 3.78 0.62 -1.81
C LYS A 61 4.33 -0.70 -2.33
N GLN A 62 3.99 -1.04 -3.56
CA GLN A 62 4.51 -2.26 -4.18
C GLN A 62 6.04 -2.21 -4.29
N ILE A 63 6.59 -1.07 -4.70
CA ILE A 63 8.05 -0.89 -4.78
C ILE A 63 8.68 -1.04 -3.38
N GLU A 64 8.06 -0.44 -2.38
CA GLU A 64 8.53 -0.55 -1.00
C GLU A 64 8.58 -2.01 -0.53
N ILE A 65 7.54 -2.77 -0.82
CA ILE A 65 7.49 -4.19 -0.47
C ILE A 65 8.61 -4.96 -1.18
N LEU A 66 8.79 -4.71 -2.47
CA LEU A 66 9.82 -5.37 -3.25
C LEU A 66 11.23 -5.01 -2.75
N ASP A 67 11.43 -3.77 -2.33
CA ASP A 67 12.71 -3.34 -1.78
C ASP A 67 13.04 -4.05 -0.45
N ARG A 68 12.02 -4.37 0.32
CA ARG A 68 12.20 -5.09 1.58
C ARG A 68 12.36 -6.59 1.37
N CYS A 69 11.94 -7.07 0.21
CA CYS A 69 11.98 -8.49 -0.12
C CYS A 69 12.73 -8.72 -1.42
N PRO A 70 14.05 -8.44 -1.46
CA PRO A 70 14.79 -8.43 -2.72
C PRO A 70 14.78 -9.74 -3.47
N GLY A 71 14.62 -10.86 -2.77
CA GLY A 71 14.54 -12.16 -3.44
C GLY A 71 13.28 -12.37 -4.26
N SER A 72 12.25 -11.54 -4.06
CA SER A 72 10.97 -11.67 -4.74
C SER A 72 10.95 -11.03 -6.13
N ASP A 73 11.96 -10.23 -6.45
CA ASP A 73 12.04 -9.52 -7.74
C ASP A 73 13.48 -9.56 -8.26
N PRO A 74 13.99 -10.77 -8.55
CA PRO A 74 15.42 -10.94 -8.86
C PRO A 74 15.87 -10.23 -10.13
N THR A 75 14.99 -10.01 -11.09
CA THR A 75 15.30 -9.31 -12.34
C THR A 75 15.01 -7.83 -12.27
N GLY A 76 14.26 -7.38 -11.27
CA GLY A 76 13.81 -6.00 -11.17
C GLY A 76 12.62 -5.67 -12.07
N ASP A 77 12.05 -6.66 -12.74
CA ASP A 77 10.97 -6.43 -13.71
C ASP A 77 9.70 -5.89 -13.05
N ASN A 78 9.34 -6.43 -11.88
CA ASN A 78 8.14 -5.99 -11.18
C ASN A 78 8.29 -4.55 -10.70
N SER A 79 9.46 -4.22 -10.17
CA SER A 79 9.77 -2.86 -9.74
C SER A 79 9.74 -1.90 -10.92
N TRP A 80 10.29 -2.31 -12.04
CA TRP A 80 10.29 -1.51 -13.26
C TRP A 80 8.87 -1.24 -13.75
N GLN A 81 8.03 -2.28 -13.77
CA GLN A 81 6.63 -2.15 -14.20
C GLN A 81 5.86 -1.19 -13.28
N ALA A 82 6.10 -1.29 -11.97
CA ALA A 82 5.47 -0.38 -11.01
C ALA A 82 5.88 1.06 -11.26
N LYS A 83 7.16 1.30 -11.55
CA LYS A 83 7.65 2.64 -11.86
C LYS A 83 7.04 3.19 -13.14
N GLU A 84 6.89 2.35 -14.16
CA GLU A 84 6.24 2.77 -15.40
C GLU A 84 4.76 3.07 -15.19
N SER A 85 4.09 2.32 -14.35
CA SER A 85 2.70 2.58 -13.99
C SER A 85 2.55 3.93 -13.26
N ILE A 86 3.51 4.26 -12.39
CA ILE A 86 3.53 5.57 -11.70
C ILE A 86 3.66 6.68 -12.73
N LYS A 87 4.56 6.54 -13.70
CA LYS A 87 4.72 7.55 -14.75
C LYS A 87 3.45 7.75 -15.55
N ALA A 88 2.78 6.67 -15.92
CA ALA A 88 1.53 6.74 -16.68
C ALA A 88 0.44 7.45 -15.87
N SER A 89 0.32 7.13 -14.60
CA SER A 89 -0.67 7.75 -13.72
C SER A 89 -0.33 9.23 -13.48
N GLN A 90 0.95 9.54 -13.33
CA GLN A 90 1.40 10.93 -13.17
C GLN A 90 1.08 11.74 -14.42
N ASN A 91 1.27 11.15 -15.59
CA ASN A 91 0.93 11.80 -16.87
C ASN A 91 -0.57 12.07 -16.93
N THR A 92 -1.40 11.15 -16.48
CA THR A 92 -2.85 11.35 -16.40
C THR A 92 -3.18 12.53 -15.51
N LEU A 93 -2.55 12.64 -14.34
CA LEU A 93 -2.76 13.76 -13.44
C LEU A 93 -2.34 15.07 -14.09
N ASP A 94 -1.20 15.08 -14.75
CA ASP A 94 -0.65 16.31 -15.35
C ASP A 94 -1.50 16.79 -16.52
N THR A 95 -2.03 15.87 -17.32
CA THR A 95 -2.78 16.23 -18.53
C THR A 95 -4.26 16.42 -18.30
N MET A 96 -4.85 15.66 -17.38
CA MET A 96 -6.31 15.65 -17.17
C MET A 96 -6.76 16.27 -15.86
N CYS A 97 -5.86 16.42 -14.91
CA CYS A 97 -6.22 16.89 -13.57
C CYS A 97 -5.48 18.15 -13.14
N SER A 98 -4.61 18.68 -13.97
CA SER A 98 -3.74 19.82 -13.60
C SER A 98 -4.51 21.12 -13.42
N ASN A 99 -5.73 21.19 -13.91
CA ASN A 99 -6.55 22.39 -13.82
C ASN A 99 -7.46 22.41 -12.57
N ASN A 100 -7.32 21.40 -11.75
CA ASN A 100 -8.14 21.30 -10.52
C ASN A 100 -7.37 21.77 -9.26
#